data_dce51e461c08de96ac4f4d8ebff5cff7
#
_entry.id   dce51e461c08de96ac4f4d8ebff5cff7
#
_cell.length_a   1.000
_cell.length_b   1.000
_cell.length_c   1.000
_cell.angle_alpha   90.00
_cell.angle_beta   90.00
_cell.angle_gamma   90.00
#
_symmetry.space_group_name_H-M   'P 1'
#
loop_
_entity.id
_entity.type
_entity.pdbx_description
1 polymer ?
#
loop_
_entity_poly.entity_id
_entity_poly.type
_entity_poly.pdbx_seq_one_letter_code
_entity_poly.pdbx_strand_id
1 'polypeptide(L)'
;LNMSLTGVRDISMLETAPNGRLPVQTYVVGYSDALCVDAITRELARGGQTLILLNNVEALDSYASKLRALCPEARIITAHGQMLPGQLEERMSAFYDKDFDVLVATTIIENGIDLPDANTLVVIDSGKFGLSQLYQLRGRVGRRGALAHAYFTVPENGALTDTAQKRLNTLLENTDIGSGFKVALADLSIRGAGNLLGAEQSGHIEKVGYEMYLELLDEAVQEVKTGVKKQEIKDVEMKVDAAAFINDSYISGRDKLRVYKQISKVASVSARDSLVKELEQVYGPVDLPLENLINVALLKNLASNYGVSKIIINRNGAGANFYDADVFKNESLMNAVAKNSGNVVMTTTIPPSIIFEVNKLTAEQKLARLIDFFANIE
;
A
#
# COMPACT_ATOMS: atom_id res chain seq x y z
N LEU A 1 -8.92 -12.82 -2.57
CA LEU A 1 -8.36 -11.55 -3.03
C LEU A 1 -7.08 -11.79 -3.85
N ASN A 2 -6.11 -12.51 -3.33
CA ASN A 2 -4.83 -12.78 -4.01
C ASN A 2 -5.03 -13.45 -5.40
N MET A 3 -5.89 -14.47 -5.50
CA MET A 3 -6.24 -15.12 -6.77
C MET A 3 -6.95 -14.20 -7.76
N SER A 4 -7.68 -13.20 -7.27
CA SER A 4 -8.37 -12.22 -8.11
C SER A 4 -7.41 -11.14 -8.61
N LEU A 5 -6.45 -10.73 -7.78
CA LEU A 5 -5.41 -9.76 -8.14
C LEU A 5 -4.44 -10.30 -9.19
N THR A 6 -4.26 -11.61 -9.24
CA THR A 6 -3.42 -12.31 -10.24
C THR A 6 -4.18 -12.71 -11.51
N GLY A 7 -5.43 -12.25 -11.67
CA GLY A 7 -6.24 -12.61 -12.84
C GLY A 7 -6.66 -14.08 -12.92
N VAL A 8 -6.47 -14.87 -11.85
CA VAL A 8 -6.91 -16.28 -11.77
C VAL A 8 -8.41 -16.37 -11.49
N ARG A 9 -9.00 -15.35 -10.85
CA ARG A 9 -10.45 -15.20 -10.63
C ARG A 9 -10.88 -13.78 -10.90
N ASP A 10 -12.10 -13.63 -11.42
CA ASP A 10 -12.72 -12.32 -11.58
C ASP A 10 -13.04 -11.69 -10.23
N ILE A 11 -12.94 -10.36 -10.17
CA ILE A 11 -13.27 -9.56 -8.99
C ILE A 11 -14.29 -8.49 -9.38
N SER A 12 -15.38 -8.39 -8.61
CA SER A 12 -16.32 -7.28 -8.69
C SER A 12 -16.11 -6.37 -7.49
N MET A 13 -15.86 -5.09 -7.74
CA MET A 13 -15.70 -4.09 -6.69
C MET A 13 -16.98 -3.31 -6.48
N LEU A 14 -17.44 -3.23 -5.23
CA LEU A 14 -18.58 -2.39 -4.83
C LEU A 14 -18.02 -1.06 -4.32
N GLU A 15 -17.93 -0.07 -5.20
CA GLU A 15 -17.37 1.24 -4.88
C GLU A 15 -18.44 2.27 -4.50
N THR A 16 -19.68 2.02 -4.87
CA THR A 16 -20.80 2.94 -4.63
C THR A 16 -21.53 2.56 -3.34
N ALA A 17 -21.64 3.52 -2.43
CA ALA A 17 -22.40 3.36 -1.20
C ALA A 17 -23.91 3.30 -1.49
N PRO A 18 -24.71 2.57 -0.69
CA PRO A 18 -26.16 2.73 -0.70
C PRO A 18 -26.56 4.18 -0.42
N ASN A 19 -27.62 4.66 -1.09
CA ASN A 19 -28.12 6.01 -0.91
C ASN A 19 -28.46 6.31 0.55
N GLY A 20 -28.01 7.45 1.07
CA GLY A 20 -28.31 7.92 2.42
C GLY A 20 -27.40 7.41 3.53
N ARG A 21 -26.38 6.62 3.25
CA ARG A 21 -25.41 6.18 4.28
C ARG A 21 -24.33 7.24 4.50
N LEU A 22 -24.18 7.72 5.74
CA LEU A 22 -23.13 8.63 6.14
C LEU A 22 -21.86 7.88 6.52
N PRO A 23 -20.65 8.45 6.30
CA PRO A 23 -19.40 7.89 6.81
C PRO A 23 -19.43 7.79 8.34
N VAL A 24 -18.88 6.70 8.87
CA VAL A 24 -18.76 6.49 10.32
C VAL A 24 -17.57 7.29 10.85
N GLN A 25 -17.83 8.20 11.79
CA GLN A 25 -16.79 8.94 12.49
C GLN A 25 -15.94 7.99 13.31
N THR A 26 -14.68 7.85 12.94
CA THR A 26 -13.79 6.80 13.48
C THR A 26 -12.71 7.43 14.35
N TYR A 27 -12.55 6.91 15.58
CA TYR A 27 -11.58 7.39 16.56
C TYR A 27 -10.74 6.23 17.09
N VAL A 28 -9.44 6.46 17.25
CA VAL A 28 -8.54 5.57 18.00
C VAL A 28 -8.10 6.34 19.23
N VAL A 29 -8.48 5.87 20.42
CA VAL A 29 -8.35 6.63 21.69
C VAL A 29 -7.91 5.72 22.83
N GLY A 30 -7.30 6.27 23.87
CA GLY A 30 -7.04 5.56 25.12
C GLY A 30 -8.35 5.11 25.77
N TYR A 31 -8.36 3.89 26.33
CA TYR A 31 -9.50 3.39 27.07
C TYR A 31 -9.71 4.19 28.37
N SER A 32 -10.94 4.62 28.62
CA SER A 32 -11.38 5.07 29.93
C SER A 32 -12.85 4.72 30.15
N ASP A 33 -13.24 4.56 31.42
CA ASP A 33 -14.65 4.33 31.77
C ASP A 33 -15.51 5.54 31.39
N ALA A 34 -14.94 6.75 31.55
CA ALA A 34 -15.60 8.01 31.18
C ALA A 34 -15.95 8.07 29.68
N LEU A 35 -15.08 7.56 28.81
CA LEU A 35 -15.36 7.46 27.38
C LEU A 35 -16.58 6.57 27.10
N CYS A 36 -16.67 5.41 27.76
CA CYS A 36 -17.79 4.49 27.58
C CYS A 36 -19.10 5.09 28.09
N VAL A 37 -19.07 5.72 29.25
CA VAL A 37 -20.23 6.43 29.82
C VAL A 37 -20.70 7.55 28.89
N ASP A 38 -19.80 8.40 28.42
CA ASP A 38 -20.11 9.49 27.49
C ASP A 38 -20.70 8.97 26.18
N ALA A 39 -20.11 7.93 25.59
CA ALA A 39 -20.61 7.31 24.37
C ALA A 39 -22.02 6.72 24.54
N ILE A 40 -22.30 6.03 25.66
CA ILE A 40 -23.63 5.49 25.99
C ILE A 40 -24.63 6.64 26.20
N THR A 41 -24.28 7.61 27.04
CA THR A 41 -25.19 8.73 27.38
C THR A 41 -25.57 9.55 26.15
N ARG A 42 -24.62 9.85 25.27
CA ARG A 42 -24.91 10.54 23.99
C ARG A 42 -25.85 9.74 23.10
N GLU A 43 -25.67 8.42 23.05
CA GLU A 43 -26.50 7.58 22.21
C GLU A 43 -27.93 7.45 22.78
N LEU A 44 -28.07 7.31 24.09
CA LEU A 44 -29.36 7.33 24.80
C LEU A 44 -30.12 8.62 24.55
N ALA A 45 -29.42 9.77 24.64
CA ALA A 45 -30.04 11.10 24.44
C ALA A 45 -30.66 11.28 23.04
N ARG A 46 -30.18 10.56 22.03
CA ARG A 46 -30.74 10.59 20.67
C ARG A 46 -31.60 9.37 20.30
N GLY A 47 -31.88 8.49 21.27
CA GLY A 47 -32.75 7.31 21.09
C GLY A 47 -32.15 6.20 20.23
N GLY A 48 -30.85 6.19 20.06
CA GLY A 48 -30.11 5.12 19.37
C GLY A 48 -29.57 4.06 20.34
N GLN A 49 -28.83 3.11 19.79
CA GLN A 49 -28.25 2.00 20.54
C GLN A 49 -26.71 1.97 20.44
N THR A 50 -26.07 1.49 21.51
CA THR A 50 -24.62 1.35 21.61
C THR A 50 -24.21 -0.10 21.57
N LEU A 51 -23.19 -0.41 20.72
CA LEU A 51 -22.54 -1.70 20.63
C LEU A 51 -21.16 -1.62 21.27
N ILE A 52 -20.90 -2.47 22.28
CA ILE A 52 -19.59 -2.55 22.94
C ILE A 52 -19.01 -3.94 22.71
N LEU A 53 -17.82 -4.03 22.18
CA LEU A 53 -17.18 -5.29 21.83
C LEU A 53 -15.91 -5.55 22.64
N LEU A 54 -15.82 -6.76 23.18
CA LEU A 54 -14.66 -7.29 23.89
C LEU A 54 -14.18 -8.57 23.18
N ASN A 55 -12.89 -8.84 23.24
CA ASN A 55 -12.31 -10.09 22.72
C ASN A 55 -12.16 -11.19 23.81
N ASN A 56 -12.87 -11.07 24.92
CA ASN A 56 -12.81 -12.03 26.01
C ASN A 56 -14.22 -12.31 26.58
N VAL A 57 -14.67 -13.57 26.44
CA VAL A 57 -15.99 -14.01 26.93
C VAL A 57 -16.06 -13.97 28.45
N GLU A 58 -14.99 -14.39 29.16
CA GLU A 58 -14.95 -14.45 30.62
C GLU A 58 -15.08 -13.08 31.29
N ALA A 59 -14.57 -12.03 30.63
CA ALA A 59 -14.62 -10.66 31.11
C ALA A 59 -15.98 -9.98 30.83
N LEU A 60 -16.81 -10.55 29.96
CA LEU A 60 -17.99 -9.89 29.40
C LEU A 60 -19.03 -9.52 30.47
N ASP A 61 -19.42 -10.48 31.35
CA ASP A 61 -20.43 -10.23 32.35
C ASP A 61 -19.94 -9.31 33.48
N SER A 62 -18.66 -9.41 33.86
CA SER A 62 -18.07 -8.48 34.84
C SER A 62 -18.01 -7.07 34.29
N TYR A 63 -17.65 -6.92 33.01
CA TYR A 63 -17.63 -5.64 32.32
C TYR A 63 -19.02 -5.03 32.17
N ALA A 64 -20.02 -5.81 31.78
CA ALA A 64 -21.41 -5.39 31.72
C ALA A 64 -21.95 -4.95 33.08
N SER A 65 -21.60 -5.67 34.16
CA SER A 65 -21.98 -5.32 35.55
C SER A 65 -21.35 -3.98 35.97
N LYS A 66 -20.09 -3.74 35.60
CA LYS A 66 -19.42 -2.46 35.82
C LYS A 66 -20.16 -1.32 35.08
N LEU A 67 -20.52 -1.53 33.82
CA LEU A 67 -21.23 -0.52 33.03
C LEU A 67 -22.64 -0.23 33.59
N ARG A 68 -23.36 -1.26 34.09
CA ARG A 68 -24.66 -1.04 34.76
C ARG A 68 -24.54 -0.17 36.01
N ALA A 69 -23.43 -0.30 36.76
CA ALA A 69 -23.15 0.55 37.91
C ALA A 69 -22.81 2.00 37.51
N LEU A 70 -22.14 2.18 36.38
CA LEU A 70 -21.73 3.50 35.88
C LEU A 70 -22.84 4.24 35.07
N CYS A 71 -23.75 3.50 34.43
CA CYS A 71 -24.86 4.00 33.64
C CYS A 71 -26.17 3.31 34.06
N PRO A 72 -26.71 3.63 35.24
CA PRO A 72 -27.92 2.94 35.78
C PRO A 72 -29.18 3.19 34.93
N GLU A 73 -29.23 4.23 34.13
CA GLU A 73 -30.29 4.55 33.18
C GLU A 73 -30.29 3.70 31.92
N ALA A 74 -29.15 3.04 31.60
CA ALA A 74 -29.00 2.25 30.40
C ALA A 74 -29.41 0.78 30.65
N ARG A 75 -30.26 0.24 29.76
CA ARG A 75 -30.63 -1.20 29.77
C ARG A 75 -29.54 -1.96 29.01
N ILE A 76 -28.75 -2.77 29.71
CA ILE A 76 -27.56 -3.43 29.15
C ILE A 76 -27.79 -4.95 29.10
N ILE A 77 -27.59 -5.53 27.89
CA ILE A 77 -27.62 -6.98 27.64
C ILE A 77 -26.25 -7.46 27.16
N THR A 78 -25.94 -8.72 27.45
CA THR A 78 -24.71 -9.39 27.02
C THR A 78 -25.01 -10.48 25.98
N ALA A 79 -24.13 -10.71 25.02
CA ALA A 79 -24.22 -11.80 24.07
C ALA A 79 -22.82 -12.31 23.64
N HIS A 80 -22.64 -13.64 23.57
CA HIS A 80 -21.38 -14.26 23.14
C HIS A 80 -21.60 -15.62 22.48
N GLY A 81 -20.62 -16.06 21.67
CA GLY A 81 -20.72 -17.27 20.85
C GLY A 81 -20.73 -18.60 21.61
N GLN A 82 -20.51 -18.61 22.95
CA GLN A 82 -20.61 -19.80 23.77
C GLN A 82 -22.03 -20.01 24.36
N MET A 83 -22.95 -19.07 24.12
CA MET A 83 -24.35 -19.22 24.48
C MET A 83 -25.03 -20.28 23.61
N LEU A 84 -26.07 -20.94 24.17
CA LEU A 84 -26.92 -21.80 23.35
C LEU A 84 -27.58 -21.00 22.24
N PRO A 85 -27.71 -21.56 21.01
CA PRO A 85 -28.25 -20.82 19.87
C PRO A 85 -29.58 -20.11 20.17
N GLY A 86 -30.55 -20.74 20.85
CA GLY A 86 -31.81 -20.11 21.19
C GLY A 86 -31.68 -18.94 22.17
N GLN A 87 -30.78 -19.01 23.15
CA GLN A 87 -30.50 -17.89 24.06
C GLN A 87 -29.87 -16.71 23.35
N LEU A 88 -28.94 -16.98 22.41
CA LEU A 88 -28.32 -15.96 21.63
C LEU A 88 -29.34 -15.24 20.73
N GLU A 89 -30.21 -15.99 20.05
CA GLU A 89 -31.28 -15.47 19.21
C GLU A 89 -32.27 -14.61 20.02
N GLU A 90 -32.71 -15.07 21.19
CA GLU A 90 -33.60 -14.32 22.09
C GLU A 90 -32.97 -12.97 22.49
N ARG A 91 -31.71 -12.98 22.91
CA ARG A 91 -31.00 -11.74 23.32
C ARG A 91 -30.78 -10.77 22.17
N MET A 92 -30.47 -11.29 20.99
CA MET A 92 -30.31 -10.47 19.78
C MET A 92 -31.63 -9.87 19.31
N SER A 93 -32.74 -10.64 19.39
CA SER A 93 -34.11 -10.13 19.10
C SER A 93 -34.48 -9.02 20.07
N ALA A 94 -34.31 -9.22 21.37
CA ALA A 94 -34.60 -8.23 22.41
C ALA A 94 -33.79 -6.93 22.18
N PHE A 95 -32.53 -7.03 21.76
CA PHE A 95 -31.75 -5.85 21.40
C PHE A 95 -32.27 -5.18 20.12
N TYR A 96 -32.61 -5.94 19.10
CA TYR A 96 -33.19 -5.45 17.86
C TYR A 96 -34.52 -4.71 18.10
N ASP A 97 -35.37 -5.24 18.99
CA ASP A 97 -36.69 -4.70 19.35
C ASP A 97 -36.58 -3.48 20.30
N LYS A 98 -35.37 -3.04 20.63
CA LYS A 98 -35.05 -1.89 21.52
C LYS A 98 -35.46 -2.11 23.00
N ASP A 99 -35.58 -3.35 23.44
CA ASP A 99 -35.74 -3.64 24.86
C ASP A 99 -34.48 -3.30 25.65
N PHE A 100 -33.33 -3.20 24.95
CA PHE A 100 -32.04 -2.85 25.52
C PHE A 100 -31.37 -1.72 24.69
N ASP A 101 -30.63 -0.87 25.39
CA ASP A 101 -29.97 0.31 24.82
C ASP A 101 -28.50 0.03 24.49
N VAL A 102 -27.89 -0.92 25.23
CA VAL A 102 -26.48 -1.31 25.06
C VAL A 102 -26.35 -2.81 24.94
N LEU A 103 -25.70 -3.24 23.88
CA LEU A 103 -25.26 -4.63 23.70
C LEU A 103 -23.76 -4.74 23.97
N VAL A 104 -23.40 -5.53 24.98
CA VAL A 104 -22.00 -5.90 25.25
C VAL A 104 -21.77 -7.30 24.71
N ALA A 105 -20.89 -7.44 23.70
CA ALA A 105 -20.75 -8.70 23.00
C ALA A 105 -19.29 -9.03 22.63
N THR A 106 -19.08 -10.27 22.21
CA THR A 106 -17.86 -10.68 21.52
C THR A 106 -18.02 -10.54 20.00
N THR A 107 -17.06 -11.06 19.21
CA THR A 107 -17.03 -10.97 17.74
C THR A 107 -18.17 -11.65 16.98
N ILE A 108 -19.18 -12.22 17.67
CA ILE A 108 -20.34 -12.85 17.03
C ILE A 108 -21.09 -11.93 16.07
N ILE A 109 -21.00 -10.62 16.29
CA ILE A 109 -21.68 -9.59 15.50
C ILE A 109 -21.02 -9.40 14.11
N GLU A 110 -19.84 -9.97 13.91
CA GLU A 110 -19.16 -10.00 12.62
C GLU A 110 -19.98 -10.76 11.53
N ASN A 111 -20.83 -11.71 11.96
CA ASN A 111 -21.56 -12.63 11.08
C ASN A 111 -22.94 -12.14 10.62
N GLY A 112 -23.00 -10.96 9.94
CA GLY A 112 -24.16 -10.63 9.12
C GLY A 112 -25.41 -10.09 9.85
N ILE A 113 -25.37 -9.86 11.16
CA ILE A 113 -26.51 -9.31 11.92
C ILE A 113 -26.71 -7.84 11.53
N ASP A 114 -27.93 -7.49 11.18
CA ASP A 114 -28.36 -6.12 10.93
C ASP A 114 -28.84 -5.43 12.20
N LEU A 115 -28.19 -4.34 12.60
CA LEU A 115 -28.49 -3.56 13.78
C LEU A 115 -28.76 -2.10 13.35
N PRO A 116 -29.97 -1.82 12.85
CA PRO A 116 -30.25 -0.55 12.16
C PRO A 116 -30.20 0.68 13.06
N ASP A 117 -30.43 0.52 14.36
CA ASP A 117 -30.43 1.61 15.34
C ASP A 117 -29.16 1.69 16.18
N ALA A 118 -28.18 0.79 15.93
CA ALA A 118 -26.86 0.87 16.54
C ALA A 118 -26.01 1.91 15.78
N ASN A 119 -25.84 3.08 16.37
CA ASN A 119 -25.08 4.18 15.78
C ASN A 119 -23.77 4.46 16.50
N THR A 120 -23.56 3.89 17.67
CA THR A 120 -22.28 3.98 18.41
C THR A 120 -21.67 2.60 18.60
N LEU A 121 -20.40 2.46 18.21
CA LEU A 121 -19.56 1.28 18.40
C LEU A 121 -18.38 1.63 19.32
N VAL A 122 -18.14 0.81 20.34
CA VAL A 122 -16.92 0.88 21.15
C VAL A 122 -16.24 -0.49 21.11
N VAL A 123 -15.01 -0.56 20.61
CA VAL A 123 -14.20 -1.79 20.60
C VAL A 123 -13.13 -1.67 21.67
N ILE A 124 -13.23 -2.52 22.69
CA ILE A 124 -12.29 -2.54 23.82
C ILE A 124 -11.03 -3.32 23.42
N ASP A 125 -9.85 -2.70 23.67
CA ASP A 125 -8.55 -3.30 23.35
C ASP A 125 -8.43 -3.72 21.88
N SER A 126 -8.70 -2.76 21.00
CA SER A 126 -8.80 -2.95 19.56
C SER A 126 -7.50 -3.49 18.90
N GLY A 127 -6.36 -3.34 19.56
CA GLY A 127 -5.08 -3.91 19.10
C GLY A 127 -5.08 -5.44 18.97
N LYS A 128 -6.01 -6.12 19.68
CA LYS A 128 -6.17 -7.59 19.63
C LYS A 128 -6.99 -8.08 18.42
N PHE A 129 -7.60 -7.16 17.66
CA PHE A 129 -8.44 -7.51 16.51
C PHE A 129 -7.67 -7.41 15.21
N GLY A 130 -8.07 -8.19 14.20
CA GLY A 130 -7.57 -8.06 12.83
C GLY A 130 -8.12 -6.82 12.14
N LEU A 131 -7.37 -6.27 11.16
CA LEU A 131 -7.79 -5.09 10.41
C LEU A 131 -9.13 -5.31 9.69
N SER A 132 -9.29 -6.43 9.01
CA SER A 132 -10.54 -6.80 8.34
C SER A 132 -11.71 -6.89 9.32
N GLN A 133 -11.50 -7.42 10.52
CA GLN A 133 -12.52 -7.48 11.57
C GLN A 133 -12.95 -6.08 12.03
N LEU A 134 -11.98 -5.22 12.35
CA LEU A 134 -12.26 -3.83 12.76
C LEU A 134 -13.05 -3.08 11.67
N TYR A 135 -12.68 -3.27 10.40
CA TYR A 135 -13.38 -2.67 9.28
C TYR A 135 -14.83 -3.18 9.16
N GLN A 136 -15.05 -4.50 9.28
CA GLN A 136 -16.38 -5.10 9.24
C GLN A 136 -17.24 -4.64 10.42
N LEU A 137 -16.68 -4.59 11.63
CA LEU A 137 -17.36 -4.11 12.83
C LEU A 137 -17.76 -2.65 12.71
N ARG A 138 -16.88 -1.78 12.18
CA ARG A 138 -17.22 -0.38 11.86
C ARG A 138 -18.40 -0.29 10.90
N GLY A 139 -18.46 -1.19 9.92
CA GLY A 139 -19.53 -1.28 8.94
C GLY A 139 -20.89 -1.73 9.52
N ARG A 140 -20.96 -2.17 10.78
CA ARG A 140 -22.20 -2.60 11.44
C ARG A 140 -23.03 -1.45 12.00
N VAL A 141 -22.44 -0.28 12.21
CA VAL A 141 -23.14 0.89 12.74
C VAL A 141 -23.44 1.91 11.65
N GLY A 142 -24.42 2.79 11.88
CA GLY A 142 -24.78 3.90 11.00
C GLY A 142 -25.51 3.49 9.73
N ARG A 143 -26.58 2.70 9.85
CA ARG A 143 -27.31 2.17 8.68
C ARG A 143 -28.52 2.99 8.22
N ARG A 144 -29.13 3.80 9.08
CA ARG A 144 -30.35 4.58 8.77
C ARG A 144 -30.08 6.07 8.50
N GLY A 145 -28.90 6.43 7.99
CA GLY A 145 -28.57 7.84 7.71
C GLY A 145 -28.31 8.67 8.97
N ALA A 146 -28.25 8.03 10.14
CA ALA A 146 -27.80 8.69 11.38
C ALA A 146 -26.28 8.81 11.41
N LEU A 147 -25.79 9.91 12.00
CA LEU A 147 -24.35 10.06 12.25
C LEU A 147 -23.90 8.99 13.22
N ALA A 148 -22.96 8.14 12.79
CA ALA A 148 -22.45 7.05 13.59
C ALA A 148 -21.01 7.33 14.06
N HIS A 149 -20.68 6.76 15.23
CA HIS A 149 -19.38 6.89 15.88
C HIS A 149 -18.78 5.52 16.16
N ALA A 150 -17.51 5.34 15.87
CA ALA A 150 -16.76 4.12 16.18
C ALA A 150 -15.50 4.48 16.97
N TYR A 151 -15.43 4.03 18.21
CA TYR A 151 -14.30 4.22 19.12
C TYR A 151 -13.52 2.91 19.21
N PHE A 152 -12.30 2.92 18.70
CA PHE A 152 -11.36 1.81 18.84
C PHE A 152 -10.42 2.13 19.98
N THR A 153 -10.61 1.48 21.13
CA THR A 153 -9.84 1.81 22.32
C THR A 153 -8.55 1.01 22.39
N VAL A 154 -7.52 1.63 22.94
CA VAL A 154 -6.23 1.01 23.25
C VAL A 154 -5.96 1.15 24.74
N PRO A 155 -5.21 0.23 25.38
CA PRO A 155 -4.87 0.35 26.79
C PRO A 155 -4.16 1.68 27.07
N GLU A 156 -4.53 2.36 28.15
CA GLU A 156 -3.98 3.66 28.51
C GLU A 156 -2.45 3.65 28.71
N ASN A 157 -1.92 2.55 29.25
CA ASN A 157 -0.49 2.35 29.51
C ASN A 157 0.11 1.19 28.71
N GLY A 158 -0.58 0.67 27.71
CA GLY A 158 -0.15 -0.48 26.93
C GLY A 158 0.60 -0.07 25.67
N ALA A 159 1.82 -0.53 25.47
CA ALA A 159 2.49 -0.42 24.19
C ALA A 159 1.77 -1.29 23.15
N LEU A 160 1.26 -0.67 22.11
CA LEU A 160 0.79 -1.38 20.93
C LEU A 160 1.98 -2.00 20.21
N THR A 161 1.80 -3.20 19.68
CA THR A 161 2.79 -3.74 18.73
C THR A 161 2.78 -2.91 17.45
N ASP A 162 3.92 -2.84 16.74
CA ASP A 162 4.02 -2.12 15.46
C ASP A 162 2.95 -2.56 14.47
N THR A 163 2.61 -3.84 14.47
CA THR A 163 1.56 -4.42 13.62
C THR A 163 0.17 -3.91 14.02
N ALA A 164 -0.14 -3.81 15.31
CA ALA A 164 -1.41 -3.27 15.79
C ALA A 164 -1.53 -1.78 15.45
N GLN A 165 -0.45 -1.01 15.63
CA GLN A 165 -0.39 0.40 15.27
C GLN A 165 -0.64 0.62 13.78
N LYS A 166 0.01 -0.16 12.91
CA LYS A 166 -0.19 -0.11 11.44
C LYS A 166 -1.66 -0.40 11.08
N ARG A 167 -2.29 -1.41 11.69
CA ARG A 167 -3.71 -1.74 11.46
C ARG A 167 -4.64 -0.58 11.82
N LEU A 168 -4.46 0.00 13.01
CA LEU A 168 -5.29 1.10 13.48
C LEU A 168 -5.11 2.38 12.65
N ASN A 169 -3.88 2.70 12.24
CA ASN A 169 -3.61 3.81 11.34
C ASN A 169 -4.28 3.61 9.97
N THR A 170 -4.18 2.40 9.40
CA THR A 170 -4.86 2.06 8.14
C THR A 170 -6.38 2.21 8.26
N LEU A 171 -6.97 1.84 9.39
CA LEU A 171 -8.41 1.98 9.64
C LEU A 171 -8.84 3.47 9.69
N LEU A 172 -8.02 4.33 10.30
CA LEU A 172 -8.25 5.79 10.35
C LEU A 172 -8.12 6.45 8.98
N GLU A 173 -7.15 6.02 8.18
CA GLU A 173 -6.92 6.58 6.85
C GLU A 173 -7.98 6.20 5.82
N ASN A 174 -8.70 5.09 6.03
CA ASN A 174 -9.69 4.55 5.10
C ASN A 174 -11.11 4.65 5.69
N THR A 175 -11.56 5.87 5.96
CA THR A 175 -12.90 6.16 6.52
C THR A 175 -14.01 6.20 5.47
N ASP A 176 -13.67 6.37 4.20
CA ASP A 176 -14.63 6.48 3.12
C ASP A 176 -15.42 5.19 2.92
N ILE A 177 -16.69 5.35 2.53
CA ILE A 177 -17.53 4.24 2.16
C ILE A 177 -16.99 3.65 0.84
N GLY A 178 -16.85 2.32 0.78
CA GLY A 178 -16.25 1.64 -0.38
C GLY A 178 -14.75 1.36 -0.25
N SER A 179 -14.08 1.84 0.81
CA SER A 179 -12.64 1.58 1.04
C SER A 179 -12.28 0.12 1.37
N GLY A 180 -13.26 -0.81 1.36
CA GLY A 180 -13.07 -2.22 1.71
C GLY A 180 -11.97 -2.93 0.94
N PHE A 181 -11.83 -2.64 -0.35
CA PHE A 181 -10.76 -3.19 -1.17
C PHE A 181 -9.37 -2.69 -0.73
N LYS A 182 -9.24 -1.37 -0.46
CA LYS A 182 -7.98 -0.77 0.05
C LYS A 182 -7.60 -1.36 1.41
N VAL A 183 -8.58 -1.53 2.30
CA VAL A 183 -8.37 -2.16 3.62
C VAL A 183 -7.94 -3.62 3.49
N ALA A 184 -8.56 -4.38 2.58
CA ALA A 184 -8.20 -5.77 2.34
C ALA A 184 -6.78 -5.91 1.76
N LEU A 185 -6.35 -5.00 0.88
CA LEU A 185 -4.97 -4.93 0.39
C LEU A 185 -3.99 -4.60 1.50
N ALA A 186 -4.32 -3.62 2.35
CA ALA A 186 -3.49 -3.25 3.47
C ALA A 186 -3.39 -4.38 4.52
N ASP A 187 -4.48 -5.10 4.80
CA ASP A 187 -4.47 -6.26 5.71
C ASP A 187 -3.56 -7.38 5.18
N LEU A 188 -3.63 -7.64 3.87
CA LEU A 188 -2.74 -8.59 3.20
C LEU A 188 -1.26 -8.17 3.30
N SER A 189 -0.99 -6.88 3.14
CA SER A 189 0.34 -6.27 3.26
C SER A 189 0.90 -6.38 4.70
N ILE A 190 0.06 -6.12 5.71
CA ILE A 190 0.45 -6.14 7.14
C ILE A 190 0.66 -7.58 7.64
N ARG A 191 -0.17 -8.53 7.20
CA ARG A 191 -0.05 -9.95 7.57
C ARG A 191 1.07 -10.66 6.82
N GLY A 192 1.57 -10.07 5.74
CA GLY A 192 2.27 -10.80 4.69
C GLY A 192 1.29 -11.69 3.91
N ALA A 193 1.59 -12.06 2.68
CA ALA A 193 0.73 -12.99 1.90
C ALA A 193 0.79 -14.44 2.44
N GLY A 194 0.89 -14.58 3.74
CA GLY A 194 1.13 -15.84 4.45
C GLY A 194 0.25 -16.99 3.98
N ASN A 195 0.85 -18.14 3.78
CA ASN A 195 0.28 -19.50 3.65
C ASN A 195 -0.57 -19.85 2.43
N LEU A 196 -0.82 -18.98 1.45
CA LEU A 196 -1.53 -19.42 0.24
C LEU A 196 -0.64 -20.22 -0.72
N LEU A 197 0.70 -20.10 -0.59
CA LEU A 197 1.68 -20.76 -1.45
C LEU A 197 2.85 -21.46 -0.68
N GLY A 198 2.71 -21.63 0.65
CA GLY A 198 3.70 -22.31 1.51
C GLY A 198 4.45 -21.39 2.48
N ALA A 199 4.90 -21.99 3.60
CA ALA A 199 5.52 -21.27 4.73
C ALA A 199 6.84 -20.55 4.39
N GLU A 200 7.49 -20.88 3.29
CA GLU A 200 8.78 -20.31 2.87
C GLU A 200 8.66 -18.94 2.17
N GLN A 201 7.46 -18.55 1.70
CA GLN A 201 7.28 -17.33 0.90
C GLN A 201 6.88 -16.09 1.72
N SER A 202 6.44 -16.24 2.96
CA SER A 202 6.03 -15.11 3.80
C SER A 202 7.17 -14.13 4.10
N GLY A 203 8.42 -14.59 4.16
CA GLY A 203 9.60 -13.74 4.35
C GLY A 203 10.03 -12.93 3.12
N HIS A 204 9.60 -13.32 1.91
CA HIS A 204 9.95 -12.59 0.68
C HIS A 204 9.06 -11.36 0.46
N ILE A 205 7.78 -11.43 0.81
CA ILE A 205 6.84 -10.30 0.68
C ILE A 205 7.20 -9.16 1.62
N GLU A 206 7.65 -9.49 2.84
CA GLU A 206 8.08 -8.48 3.82
C GLU A 206 9.37 -7.77 3.37
N LYS A 207 10.27 -8.45 2.66
CA LYS A 207 11.54 -7.90 2.14
C LYS A 207 11.38 -7.09 0.86
N VAL A 208 10.46 -7.48 -0.01
CA VAL A 208 10.34 -6.92 -1.38
C VAL A 208 9.21 -5.90 -1.49
N GLY A 209 8.27 -5.89 -0.53
CA GLY A 209 7.05 -5.10 -0.59
C GLY A 209 5.94 -5.77 -1.42
N TYR A 210 4.71 -5.53 -1.03
CA TYR A 210 3.54 -6.22 -1.60
C TYR A 210 3.32 -5.89 -3.09
N GLU A 211 3.56 -4.65 -3.50
CA GLU A 211 3.38 -4.22 -4.90
C GLU A 211 4.36 -4.93 -5.84
N MET A 212 5.63 -5.03 -5.45
CA MET A 212 6.63 -5.75 -6.21
C MET A 212 6.32 -7.26 -6.27
N TYR A 213 5.79 -7.84 -5.18
CA TYR A 213 5.34 -9.23 -5.18
C TYR A 213 4.20 -9.46 -6.19
N LEU A 214 3.24 -8.54 -6.28
CA LEU A 214 2.16 -8.63 -7.28
C LEU A 214 2.67 -8.50 -8.71
N GLU A 215 3.63 -7.60 -8.96
CA GLU A 215 4.26 -7.46 -10.29
C GLU A 215 4.97 -8.76 -10.70
N LEU A 216 5.78 -9.34 -9.80
CA LEU A 216 6.48 -10.61 -10.05
C LEU A 216 5.51 -11.78 -10.25
N LEU A 217 4.40 -11.80 -9.51
CA LEU A 217 3.39 -12.85 -9.65
C LEU A 217 2.59 -12.69 -10.94
N ASP A 218 2.25 -11.47 -11.35
CA ASP A 218 1.59 -11.22 -12.64
C ASP A 218 2.51 -11.60 -13.81
N GLU A 219 3.79 -11.26 -13.75
CA GLU A 219 4.79 -11.67 -14.72
C GLU A 219 4.90 -13.20 -14.82
N ALA A 220 4.97 -13.92 -13.69
CA ALA A 220 5.03 -15.36 -13.65
C ALA A 220 3.74 -16.01 -14.22
N VAL A 221 2.57 -15.45 -13.93
CA VAL A 221 1.29 -15.95 -14.47
C VAL A 221 1.19 -15.71 -15.98
N GLN A 222 1.65 -14.57 -16.49
CA GLN A 222 1.71 -14.28 -17.91
C GLN A 222 2.69 -15.23 -18.63
N GLU A 223 3.85 -15.48 -18.05
CA GLU A 223 4.82 -16.45 -18.57
C GLU A 223 4.21 -17.86 -18.69
N VAL A 224 3.49 -18.32 -17.67
CA VAL A 224 2.80 -19.62 -17.70
C VAL A 224 1.66 -19.64 -18.72
N LYS A 225 0.90 -18.55 -18.88
CA LYS A 225 -0.23 -18.49 -19.82
C LYS A 225 0.19 -18.39 -21.28
N THR A 226 1.26 -17.64 -21.56
CA THR A 226 1.70 -17.36 -22.93
C THR A 226 2.81 -18.29 -23.44
N GLY A 227 3.48 -19.01 -22.53
CA GLY A 227 4.64 -19.84 -22.84
C GLY A 227 5.88 -19.05 -23.31
N VAL A 228 5.77 -17.71 -23.34
CA VAL A 228 6.86 -16.81 -23.74
C VAL A 228 7.57 -16.34 -22.47
N LYS A 229 8.77 -16.88 -22.24
CA LYS A 229 9.67 -16.24 -21.26
C LYS A 229 9.97 -14.83 -21.74
N LYS A 230 9.52 -13.81 -20.98
CA LYS A 230 10.09 -12.48 -21.13
C LYS A 230 11.61 -12.64 -20.98
N GLN A 231 12.38 -12.24 -21.99
CA GLN A 231 13.82 -12.20 -21.83
C GLN A 231 14.12 -11.51 -20.52
N GLU A 232 14.91 -12.16 -19.66
CA GLU A 232 15.45 -11.50 -18.45
C GLU A 232 16.11 -10.20 -18.93
N ILE A 233 15.48 -9.08 -18.67
CA ILE A 233 16.10 -7.78 -18.87
C ILE A 233 17.21 -7.76 -17.84
N LYS A 234 18.42 -8.12 -18.26
CA LYS A 234 19.60 -8.11 -17.40
C LYS A 234 19.76 -6.69 -16.87
N ASP A 235 19.68 -6.53 -15.56
CA ASP A 235 19.66 -5.21 -14.91
C ASP A 235 20.99 -4.47 -15.18
N VAL A 236 20.90 -3.20 -15.56
CA VAL A 236 22.07 -2.37 -15.83
C VAL A 236 22.54 -1.71 -14.55
N GLU A 237 23.75 -2.03 -14.09
CA GLU A 237 24.35 -1.36 -12.93
C GLU A 237 24.74 0.07 -13.31
N MET A 238 24.20 1.06 -12.59
CA MET A 238 24.50 2.49 -12.83
C MET A 238 25.46 3.00 -11.76
N LYS A 239 26.65 3.49 -12.19
CA LYS A 239 27.61 4.21 -11.33
C LYS A 239 27.82 5.61 -11.88
N VAL A 240 27.02 6.56 -11.40
CA VAL A 240 27.02 7.95 -11.87
C VAL A 240 27.44 8.88 -10.73
N ASP A 241 28.49 9.66 -10.94
CA ASP A 241 28.99 10.64 -9.98
C ASP A 241 28.23 11.96 -10.09
N ALA A 242 26.91 11.90 -9.97
CA ALA A 242 25.99 13.04 -9.94
C ALA A 242 24.93 12.82 -8.86
N ALA A 243 24.50 13.91 -8.22
CA ALA A 243 23.38 13.86 -7.28
C ALA A 243 22.09 13.51 -8.06
N ALA A 244 21.47 12.37 -7.73
CA ALA A 244 20.30 11.83 -8.42
C ALA A 244 19.29 11.29 -7.38
N PHE A 245 18.40 12.16 -6.89
CA PHE A 245 17.39 11.84 -5.88
C PHE A 245 16.24 12.84 -5.92
N ILE A 246 15.11 12.48 -5.29
CA ILE A 246 14.00 13.41 -5.08
C ILE A 246 14.21 14.10 -3.72
N ASN A 247 14.29 15.43 -3.73
CA ASN A 247 14.41 16.22 -2.51
C ASN A 247 13.09 16.18 -1.71
N ASP A 248 13.16 15.97 -0.40
CA ASP A 248 11.98 15.95 0.48
C ASP A 248 11.26 17.30 0.56
N SER A 249 11.96 18.40 0.27
CA SER A 249 11.37 19.73 0.15
C SER A 249 10.58 19.95 -1.15
N TYR A 250 10.84 19.15 -2.20
CA TYR A 250 10.17 19.23 -3.49
C TYR A 250 8.95 18.27 -3.54
N ILE A 251 9.14 17.00 -3.17
CA ILE A 251 8.07 15.99 -3.08
C ILE A 251 8.27 15.18 -1.80
N SER A 252 7.23 15.07 -0.97
CA SER A 252 7.29 14.34 0.31
C SER A 252 6.28 13.19 0.38
N GLY A 253 6.48 12.26 1.29
CA GLY A 253 5.54 11.21 1.66
C GLY A 253 5.20 10.23 0.53
N ARG A 254 3.91 9.92 0.36
CA ARG A 254 3.42 8.90 -0.59
C ARG A 254 3.63 9.28 -2.05
N ASP A 255 3.59 10.56 -2.38
CA ASP A 255 3.78 11.04 -3.74
C ASP A 255 5.20 10.76 -4.24
N LYS A 256 6.20 10.77 -3.35
CA LYS A 256 7.58 10.44 -3.67
C LYS A 256 7.72 9.03 -4.28
N LEU A 257 7.06 8.02 -3.67
CA LEU A 257 7.06 6.65 -4.19
C LEU A 257 6.39 6.54 -5.56
N ARG A 258 5.27 7.26 -5.76
CA ARG A 258 4.58 7.32 -7.05
C ARG A 258 5.49 7.88 -8.14
N VAL A 259 6.20 8.96 -7.83
CA VAL A 259 7.11 9.61 -8.79
C VAL A 259 8.33 8.72 -9.08
N TYR A 260 8.92 8.03 -8.09
CA TYR A 260 9.97 7.03 -8.35
C TYR A 260 9.50 5.93 -9.31
N LYS A 261 8.25 5.45 -9.17
CA LYS A 261 7.66 4.44 -10.05
C LYS A 261 7.41 4.98 -11.47
N GLN A 262 7.02 6.25 -11.62
CA GLN A 262 6.91 6.90 -12.92
C GLN A 262 8.29 7.05 -13.59
N ILE A 263 9.30 7.50 -12.85
CA ILE A 263 10.67 7.66 -13.31
C ILE A 263 11.26 6.33 -13.81
N SER A 264 11.06 5.23 -13.08
CA SER A 264 11.60 3.91 -13.46
C SER A 264 11.07 3.39 -14.81
N LYS A 265 9.91 3.88 -15.27
CA LYS A 265 9.27 3.50 -16.53
C LYS A 265 9.66 4.39 -17.73
N VAL A 266 10.48 5.41 -17.52
CA VAL A 266 10.92 6.32 -18.60
C VAL A 266 11.87 5.58 -19.54
N ALA A 267 11.37 5.22 -20.74
CA ALA A 267 12.12 4.44 -21.72
C ALA A 267 12.41 5.21 -23.04
N SER A 268 11.99 6.46 -23.14
CA SER A 268 12.26 7.31 -24.33
C SER A 268 12.42 8.77 -23.95
N VAL A 269 13.07 9.55 -24.79
CA VAL A 269 13.25 11.00 -24.60
C VAL A 269 11.89 11.71 -24.53
N SER A 270 10.93 11.34 -25.37
CA SER A 270 9.58 11.91 -25.32
C SER A 270 8.84 11.62 -24.02
N ALA A 271 9.01 10.41 -23.47
CA ALA A 271 8.44 10.05 -22.17
C ALA A 271 9.07 10.85 -21.02
N ARG A 272 10.39 11.07 -21.06
CA ARG A 272 11.10 11.96 -20.13
C ARG A 272 10.52 13.36 -20.15
N ASP A 273 10.42 13.96 -21.35
CA ASP A 273 9.94 15.33 -21.51
C ASP A 273 8.48 15.51 -21.05
N SER A 274 7.65 14.49 -21.27
CA SER A 274 6.28 14.46 -20.79
C SER A 274 6.22 14.39 -19.26
N LEU A 275 7.04 13.54 -18.64
CA LEU A 275 7.11 13.42 -17.19
C LEU A 275 7.61 14.71 -16.53
N VAL A 276 8.66 15.34 -17.08
CA VAL A 276 9.17 16.63 -16.58
C VAL A 276 8.07 17.68 -16.59
N LYS A 277 7.33 17.82 -17.70
CA LYS A 277 6.22 18.77 -17.81
C LYS A 277 5.09 18.47 -16.79
N GLU A 278 4.76 17.21 -16.59
CA GLU A 278 3.76 16.80 -15.58
C GLU A 278 4.21 17.20 -14.16
N LEU A 279 5.47 16.93 -13.82
CA LEU A 279 6.03 17.29 -12.52
C LEU A 279 6.10 18.80 -12.30
N GLU A 280 6.50 19.56 -13.32
CA GLU A 280 6.52 21.03 -13.24
C GLU A 280 5.14 21.64 -13.05
N GLN A 281 4.09 21.07 -13.67
CA GLN A 281 2.71 21.53 -13.49
C GLN A 281 2.17 21.28 -12.07
N VAL A 282 2.60 20.18 -11.44
CA VAL A 282 2.08 19.77 -10.13
C VAL A 282 2.92 20.34 -8.98
N TYR A 283 4.25 20.34 -9.11
CA TYR A 283 5.18 20.62 -8.02
C TYR A 283 6.07 21.84 -8.25
N GLY A 284 5.99 22.48 -9.43
CA GLY A 284 6.86 23.58 -9.82
C GLY A 284 8.16 23.12 -10.52
N PRO A 285 9.11 24.03 -10.79
CA PRO A 285 10.32 23.72 -11.55
C PRO A 285 11.11 22.54 -10.99
N VAL A 286 11.49 21.60 -11.85
CA VAL A 286 12.27 20.42 -11.48
C VAL A 286 13.70 20.86 -11.10
N ASP A 287 14.18 20.41 -9.93
CA ASP A 287 15.54 20.65 -9.47
C ASP A 287 16.55 19.73 -10.16
N LEU A 288 17.82 20.13 -10.18
CA LEU A 288 18.89 19.39 -10.85
C LEU A 288 19.05 17.94 -10.37
N PRO A 289 18.96 17.61 -9.06
CA PRO A 289 19.03 16.22 -8.60
C PRO A 289 17.90 15.33 -9.14
N LEU A 290 16.69 15.85 -9.26
CA LEU A 290 15.55 15.12 -9.82
C LEU A 290 15.68 14.96 -11.33
N GLU A 291 16.13 15.99 -12.05
CA GLU A 291 16.45 15.91 -13.49
C GLU A 291 17.50 14.83 -13.75
N ASN A 292 18.58 14.82 -12.98
CA ASN A 292 19.59 13.77 -13.05
C ASN A 292 19.02 12.37 -12.81
N LEU A 293 18.13 12.22 -11.82
CA LEU A 293 17.49 10.94 -11.53
C LEU A 293 16.65 10.44 -12.71
N ILE A 294 15.87 11.32 -13.34
CA ILE A 294 15.08 10.99 -14.53
C ILE A 294 15.98 10.59 -15.69
N ASN A 295 17.07 11.33 -15.92
CA ASN A 295 18.04 11.06 -16.98
C ASN A 295 18.81 9.75 -16.74
N VAL A 296 19.16 9.42 -15.50
CA VAL A 296 19.78 8.13 -15.13
C VAL A 296 18.84 6.97 -15.42
N ALA A 297 17.55 7.10 -15.08
CA ALA A 297 16.55 6.08 -15.38
C ALA A 297 16.33 5.91 -16.89
N LEU A 298 16.24 6.99 -17.63
CA LEU A 298 16.16 6.96 -19.10
C LEU A 298 17.37 6.23 -19.70
N LEU A 299 18.59 6.62 -19.31
CA LEU A 299 19.81 5.98 -19.81
C LEU A 299 19.85 4.50 -19.48
N LYS A 300 19.47 4.10 -18.26
CA LYS A 300 19.38 2.70 -17.85
C LYS A 300 18.46 1.90 -18.77
N ASN A 301 17.27 2.41 -19.06
CA ASN A 301 16.28 1.74 -19.89
C ASN A 301 16.71 1.71 -21.37
N LEU A 302 17.29 2.75 -21.91
CA LEU A 302 17.83 2.75 -23.27
C LEU A 302 18.97 1.76 -23.43
N ALA A 303 19.91 1.73 -22.50
CA ALA A 303 21.09 0.87 -22.55
C ALA A 303 20.75 -0.63 -22.36
N SER A 304 19.69 -0.95 -21.59
CA SER A 304 19.26 -2.33 -21.37
C SER A 304 18.90 -3.07 -22.67
N ASN A 305 18.41 -2.35 -23.67
CA ASN A 305 18.03 -2.91 -24.97
C ASN A 305 19.25 -3.44 -25.78
N TYR A 306 20.46 -3.02 -25.41
CA TYR A 306 21.69 -3.34 -26.11
C TYR A 306 22.63 -4.25 -25.31
N GLY A 307 22.13 -4.93 -24.28
CA GLY A 307 22.94 -5.89 -23.51
C GLY A 307 24.03 -5.24 -22.66
N VAL A 308 23.84 -3.98 -22.28
CA VAL A 308 24.73 -3.29 -21.34
C VAL A 308 24.59 -3.90 -19.94
N SER A 309 25.70 -4.21 -19.30
CA SER A 309 25.75 -4.72 -17.92
C SER A 309 25.98 -3.63 -16.89
N LYS A 310 26.74 -2.58 -17.29
CA LYS A 310 27.13 -1.52 -16.37
C LYS A 310 27.44 -0.23 -17.12
N ILE A 311 26.98 0.89 -16.57
CA ILE A 311 27.37 2.22 -16.98
C ILE A 311 28.16 2.90 -15.88
N ILE A 312 29.28 3.52 -16.25
CA ILE A 312 30.14 4.26 -15.33
C ILE A 312 30.30 5.69 -15.87
N ILE A 313 29.91 6.67 -15.06
CA ILE A 313 30.13 8.09 -15.31
C ILE A 313 30.81 8.66 -14.07
N ASN A 314 32.07 9.06 -14.20
CA ASN A 314 32.86 9.63 -13.12
C ASN A 314 33.72 10.80 -13.62
N ARG A 315 34.53 11.37 -12.76
CA ARG A 315 35.41 12.50 -13.09
C ARG A 315 36.37 12.18 -14.25
N ASN A 316 36.81 10.94 -14.36
CA ASN A 316 37.86 10.53 -15.31
C ASN A 316 37.31 10.13 -16.69
N GLY A 317 35.99 9.85 -16.81
CA GLY A 317 35.40 9.41 -18.07
C GLY A 317 33.98 8.95 -17.96
N ALA A 318 33.49 8.40 -19.06
CA ALA A 318 32.21 7.74 -19.15
C ALA A 318 32.32 6.49 -20.04
N GLY A 319 31.59 5.42 -19.70
CA GLY A 319 31.64 4.17 -20.47
C GLY A 319 30.49 3.24 -20.15
N ALA A 320 30.27 2.30 -21.07
CA ALA A 320 29.30 1.24 -20.95
C ALA A 320 30.00 -0.13 -21.12
N ASN A 321 29.85 -1.01 -20.15
CA ASN A 321 30.31 -2.39 -20.22
C ASN A 321 29.15 -3.28 -20.67
N PHE A 322 29.43 -4.32 -21.43
CA PHE A 322 28.45 -5.24 -21.93
C PHE A 322 28.58 -6.63 -21.28
N TYR A 323 27.51 -7.41 -21.30
CA TYR A 323 27.52 -8.79 -20.80
C TYR A 323 28.33 -9.70 -21.69
N ASP A 324 28.27 -9.50 -23.02
CA ASP A 324 28.91 -10.33 -24.02
C ASP A 324 29.48 -9.49 -25.17
N ALA A 325 30.57 -9.92 -25.78
CA ALA A 325 31.15 -9.32 -26.95
C ALA A 325 30.30 -9.53 -28.23
N ASP A 326 29.38 -10.49 -28.22
CA ASP A 326 28.45 -10.74 -29.33
C ASP A 326 27.54 -9.53 -29.64
N VAL A 327 27.37 -8.62 -28.69
CA VAL A 327 26.67 -7.35 -28.90
C VAL A 327 27.28 -6.51 -30.00
N PHE A 328 28.57 -6.62 -30.24
CA PHE A 328 29.28 -5.90 -31.31
C PHE A 328 29.04 -6.51 -32.72
N LYS A 329 28.24 -7.58 -32.84
CA LYS A 329 27.69 -8.05 -34.10
C LYS A 329 26.41 -7.32 -34.51
N ASN A 330 25.83 -6.49 -33.59
CA ASN A 330 24.65 -5.69 -33.87
C ASN A 330 25.02 -4.52 -34.78
N GLU A 331 24.48 -4.52 -35.99
CA GLU A 331 24.79 -3.52 -37.00
C GLU A 331 24.42 -2.09 -36.59
N SER A 332 23.26 -1.90 -35.92
CA SER A 332 22.81 -0.60 -35.46
C SER A 332 23.77 0.00 -34.46
N LEU A 333 24.20 -0.81 -33.44
CA LEU A 333 25.18 -0.39 -32.44
C LEU A 333 26.52 -0.02 -33.09
N MET A 334 27.01 -0.84 -34.05
CA MET A 334 28.27 -0.62 -34.74
C MET A 334 28.21 0.63 -35.60
N ASN A 335 27.11 0.89 -36.27
CA ASN A 335 26.89 2.12 -37.04
C ASN A 335 26.91 3.36 -36.12
N ALA A 336 26.30 3.28 -34.94
CA ALA A 336 26.34 4.35 -33.95
C ALA A 336 27.78 4.62 -33.45
N VAL A 337 28.55 3.56 -33.18
CA VAL A 337 29.97 3.67 -32.82
C VAL A 337 30.78 4.32 -33.95
N ALA A 338 30.58 3.88 -35.20
CA ALA A 338 31.27 4.44 -36.36
C ALA A 338 30.94 5.91 -36.61
N LYS A 339 29.66 6.31 -36.48
CA LYS A 339 29.22 7.71 -36.55
C LYS A 339 29.89 8.61 -35.48
N ASN A 340 30.29 8.01 -34.34
CA ASN A 340 30.92 8.71 -33.21
C ASN A 340 32.44 8.40 -33.08
N SER A 341 33.10 7.86 -34.10
CA SER A 341 34.46 7.32 -34.03
C SER A 341 35.55 8.31 -33.55
N GLY A 342 35.29 9.60 -33.56
CA GLY A 342 36.19 10.62 -32.99
C GLY A 342 36.07 10.81 -31.47
N ASN A 343 35.03 10.25 -30.82
CA ASN A 343 34.73 10.46 -29.41
C ASN A 343 34.41 9.17 -28.67
N VAL A 344 34.44 8.03 -29.35
CA VAL A 344 34.05 6.74 -28.80
C VAL A 344 35.09 5.69 -29.15
N VAL A 345 35.63 5.02 -28.17
CA VAL A 345 36.60 3.91 -28.31
C VAL A 345 35.94 2.61 -27.82
N MET A 346 36.02 1.59 -28.66
CA MET A 346 35.53 0.27 -28.36
C MET A 346 36.68 -0.66 -27.92
N THR A 347 36.46 -1.44 -26.90
CA THR A 347 37.38 -2.49 -26.45
C THR A 347 36.67 -3.82 -26.32
N THR A 348 37.33 -4.88 -26.84
CA THR A 348 36.87 -6.26 -26.78
C THR A 348 37.49 -7.05 -25.61
N THR A 349 38.24 -6.36 -24.73
CA THR A 349 38.76 -6.97 -23.50
C THR A 349 37.58 -7.35 -22.57
N ILE A 350 37.82 -8.21 -21.60
CA ILE A 350 36.79 -8.64 -20.64
C ILE A 350 36.78 -7.66 -19.44
N PRO A 351 35.66 -6.96 -19.18
CA PRO A 351 34.38 -6.94 -19.92
C PRO A 351 34.49 -6.12 -21.22
N PRO A 352 33.79 -6.52 -22.31
CA PRO A 352 33.71 -5.74 -23.51
C PRO A 352 33.06 -4.40 -23.23
N SER A 353 33.60 -3.30 -23.78
CA SER A 353 33.14 -1.97 -23.37
C SER A 353 33.26 -0.92 -24.49
N ILE A 354 32.41 0.08 -24.35
CA ILE A 354 32.45 1.32 -25.11
C ILE A 354 32.87 2.46 -24.16
N ILE A 355 33.94 3.14 -24.46
CA ILE A 355 34.50 4.27 -23.67
C ILE A 355 34.28 5.55 -24.46
N PHE A 356 33.72 6.53 -23.79
CA PHE A 356 33.48 7.85 -24.36
C PHE A 356 34.62 8.80 -23.99
N GLU A 357 35.23 9.44 -24.99
CA GLU A 357 36.21 10.50 -24.76
C GLU A 357 35.45 11.80 -24.41
N VAL A 358 35.29 12.03 -23.13
CA VAL A 358 34.49 13.13 -22.56
C VAL A 358 35.33 14.01 -21.62
N ASN A 359 36.58 14.26 -22.02
CA ASN A 359 37.51 15.10 -21.27
C ASN A 359 36.92 16.51 -21.10
N LYS A 360 36.92 17.03 -19.85
CA LYS A 360 36.41 18.35 -19.45
C LYS A 360 34.89 18.52 -19.38
N LEU A 361 34.07 17.47 -19.59
CA LEU A 361 32.63 17.56 -19.41
C LEU A 361 32.24 17.30 -17.93
N THR A 362 31.16 17.97 -17.49
CA THR A 362 30.54 17.67 -16.18
C THR A 362 29.82 16.31 -16.21
N ALA A 363 29.45 15.78 -15.03
CA ALA A 363 28.72 14.50 -14.95
C ALA A 363 27.39 14.54 -15.72
N GLU A 364 26.68 15.66 -15.65
CA GLU A 364 25.41 15.89 -16.34
C GLU A 364 25.60 15.94 -17.87
N GLN A 365 26.65 16.61 -18.35
CA GLN A 365 26.98 16.65 -19.78
C GLN A 365 27.39 15.26 -20.30
N LYS A 366 28.14 14.48 -19.52
CA LYS A 366 28.44 13.08 -19.83
C LYS A 366 27.19 12.23 -19.91
N LEU A 367 26.29 12.40 -18.94
CA LEU A 367 25.00 11.70 -18.90
C LEU A 367 24.17 12.01 -20.17
N ALA A 368 24.03 13.28 -20.51
CA ALA A 368 23.35 13.70 -21.74
C ALA A 368 23.98 13.08 -22.98
N ARG A 369 25.31 13.05 -23.06
CA ARG A 369 26.04 12.46 -24.20
C ARG A 369 25.78 10.97 -24.38
N LEU A 370 25.71 10.21 -23.26
CA LEU A 370 25.36 8.79 -23.31
C LEU A 370 23.89 8.58 -23.72
N ILE A 371 22.99 9.41 -23.21
CA ILE A 371 21.57 9.36 -23.61
C ILE A 371 21.44 9.60 -25.12
N ASP A 372 22.09 10.64 -25.65
CA ASP A 372 22.07 10.93 -27.08
C ASP A 372 22.64 9.76 -27.90
N PHE A 373 23.70 9.13 -27.45
CA PHE A 373 24.28 7.96 -28.12
C PHE A 373 23.27 6.80 -28.17
N PHE A 374 22.72 6.38 -27.03
CA PHE A 374 21.81 5.22 -26.96
C PHE A 374 20.43 5.52 -27.57
N ALA A 375 19.95 6.74 -27.52
CA ALA A 375 18.65 7.14 -28.10
C ALA A 375 18.67 7.19 -29.63
N ASN A 376 19.85 7.39 -30.25
CA ASN A 376 20.00 7.50 -31.71
C ASN A 376 20.60 6.23 -32.37
N ILE A 377 20.56 5.10 -31.70
CA ILE A 377 20.87 3.80 -32.30
C ILE A 377 19.63 3.36 -33.10
N GLU A 378 19.72 3.46 -34.41
CA GLU A 378 18.68 3.05 -35.38
C GLU A 378 18.88 1.61 -35.86
#